data_ec22851bb9e3219267906107ec9954da
#
_entry.id   ec22851bb9e3219267906107ec9954da
#
_cell.length_a   1.000
_cell.length_b   1.000
_cell.length_c   1.000
_cell.angle_alpha   90.00
_cell.angle_beta   90.00
_cell.angle_gamma   90.00
#
_symmetry.space_group_name_H-M   'P 1'
#
loop_
_entity.id
_entity.type
_entity.pdbx_description
1 polymer ?
#
loop_
_entity_poly.entity_id
_entity_poly.type
_entity_poly.pdbx_seq_one_letter_code
_entity_poly.pdbx_strand_id
1 'polypeptide(L)'
;MHARLLAALCALSLTALSAAAQSQNPQAPQITVGGVVYGQYLYQLKDSGGGAANQNDFSIQRAYLNVLGRFSGGISTRVTTDIQPNAAGNQQIRLKYAFVGWTPNNGNLTYKFGLTQTPYIDWEETLWDYRMQGPIAVDRNGYMSSSDFGAGVDGHWNSEAVNAQFLFFNGEGYSGGTGDNHKDVGGRVSVRVSKTNDMSRVGGLRLTGYAGLGKATGGADRNRYIGTASYRTQQFTLAAEFVSTKDAAITGSILSGFGVYKFNKSKVAVIGRIDVLDPDTDTPDNKQTRGIAGVSYQAQSNLRLLADVDLLSFEGGATPAQDATRNRALFQMQFTF
;
A
#
# COMPACT_ATOMS: atom_id res chain seq x y z
N MET A 1 -5.84 40.79 21.08
CA MET A 1 -5.96 40.27 22.46
C MET A 1 -6.39 38.78 22.48
N HIS A 2 -6.01 37.95 21.47
CA HIS A 2 -6.42 36.54 21.35
C HIS A 2 -5.28 35.54 21.30
N ALA A 3 -4.02 35.96 21.50
CA ALA A 3 -2.84 35.07 21.39
C ALA A 3 -2.32 34.49 22.71
N ARG A 4 -3.01 34.72 23.85
CA ARG A 4 -2.54 34.28 25.18
C ARG A 4 -3.36 33.15 25.83
N LEU A 5 -4.40 32.64 25.18
CA LEU A 5 -5.25 31.60 25.77
C LEU A 5 -4.89 30.15 25.29
N LEU A 6 -4.09 29.96 24.24
CA LEU A 6 -3.68 28.62 23.78
C LEU A 6 -2.43 28.08 24.50
N ALA A 7 -1.64 28.90 25.16
CA ALA A 7 -0.44 28.45 25.88
C ALA A 7 -0.72 27.87 27.28
N ALA A 8 -1.92 28.05 27.81
CA ALA A 8 -2.27 27.63 29.18
C ALA A 8 -2.86 26.22 29.28
N LEU A 9 -3.28 25.59 28.17
CA LEU A 9 -3.85 24.24 28.19
C LEU A 9 -2.82 23.11 28.01
N CYS A 10 -1.61 23.38 27.53
CA CYS A 10 -0.55 22.38 27.42
C CYS A 10 0.32 22.19 28.66
N ALA A 11 0.17 23.05 29.69
CA ALA A 11 1.04 23.02 30.87
C ALA A 11 0.48 22.25 32.08
N LEU A 12 -0.77 21.76 32.02
CA LEU A 12 -1.43 21.16 33.20
C LEU A 12 -1.55 19.63 33.19
N SER A 13 -0.93 18.92 32.24
CA SER A 13 -1.00 17.45 32.19
C SER A 13 0.32 16.73 32.46
N LEU A 14 1.36 17.42 32.89
CA LEU A 14 2.71 16.83 33.09
C LEU A 14 3.09 16.46 34.53
N THR A 15 2.20 16.57 35.51
CA THR A 15 2.55 16.36 36.93
C THR A 15 1.84 15.20 37.64
N ALA A 16 1.37 14.19 36.94
CA ALA A 16 0.74 13.03 37.58
C ALA A 16 1.17 11.67 36.99
N LEU A 17 2.46 11.45 36.77
CA LEU A 17 2.99 10.16 36.37
C LEU A 17 4.28 9.79 37.11
N SER A 18 4.24 9.94 38.45
CA SER A 18 5.30 9.44 39.31
C SER A 18 4.68 8.54 40.39
N ALA A 19 4.25 7.32 40.01
CA ALA A 19 4.13 6.21 40.97
C ALA A 19 3.81 4.92 40.22
N ALA A 20 4.66 3.90 40.45
CA ALA A 20 4.61 2.54 40.03
C ALA A 20 5.47 2.21 38.78
N ALA A 21 6.75 2.52 38.80
CA ALA A 21 7.75 1.70 38.16
C ALA A 21 7.94 0.42 38.99
N GLN A 22 7.03 -0.53 38.89
CA GLN A 22 7.37 -1.91 39.24
C GLN A 22 8.48 -2.35 38.30
N SER A 23 9.62 -2.74 38.85
CA SER A 23 10.78 -3.29 38.18
C SER A 23 10.41 -4.61 37.50
N GLN A 24 9.76 -4.55 36.36
CA GLN A 24 9.81 -5.68 35.42
C GLN A 24 11.23 -5.65 34.87
N ASN A 25 11.94 -6.78 35.05
CA ASN A 25 13.24 -7.01 34.46
C ASN A 25 13.14 -6.66 32.95
N PRO A 26 13.82 -5.61 32.45
CA PRO A 26 13.56 -5.13 31.09
C PRO A 26 13.93 -6.26 30.14
N GLN A 27 12.92 -6.83 29.49
CA GLN A 27 13.15 -7.82 28.44
C GLN A 27 14.05 -7.17 27.38
N ALA A 28 15.16 -7.82 27.03
CA ALA A 28 16.08 -7.27 26.05
C ALA A 28 15.36 -6.92 24.76
N PRO A 29 15.68 -5.79 24.11
CA PRO A 29 15.09 -5.42 22.84
C PRO A 29 15.22 -6.52 21.80
N GLN A 30 14.12 -6.85 21.13
CA GLN A 30 14.13 -7.80 20.02
C GLN A 30 14.26 -7.00 18.72
N ILE A 31 15.39 -7.15 18.04
CA ILE A 31 15.62 -6.54 16.72
C ILE A 31 15.60 -7.66 15.69
N THR A 32 14.76 -7.49 14.66
CA THR A 32 14.66 -8.40 13.52
C THR A 32 15.04 -7.66 12.26
N VAL A 33 15.90 -8.26 11.46
CA VAL A 33 16.27 -7.78 10.13
C VAL A 33 15.73 -8.75 9.11
N GLY A 34 15.11 -8.24 8.05
CA GLY A 34 14.56 -9.04 6.96
C GLY A 34 14.34 -8.16 5.73
N GLY A 35 13.90 -8.76 4.65
CA GLY A 35 13.70 -7.98 3.44
C GLY A 35 12.97 -8.76 2.35
N VAL A 36 12.76 -8.08 1.23
CA VAL A 36 12.23 -8.70 0.02
C VAL A 36 12.88 -8.07 -1.21
N VAL A 37 13.17 -8.91 -2.20
CA VAL A 37 13.69 -8.48 -3.50
C VAL A 37 12.68 -8.93 -4.56
N TYR A 38 12.32 -8.01 -5.45
CA TYR A 38 11.53 -8.25 -6.66
C TYR A 38 12.43 -8.09 -7.88
N GLY A 39 12.79 -9.21 -8.51
CA GLY A 39 13.49 -9.24 -9.78
C GLY A 39 12.53 -9.56 -10.91
N GLN A 40 12.83 -9.11 -12.11
CA GLN A 40 12.03 -9.45 -13.29
C GLN A 40 12.89 -9.55 -14.55
N TYR A 41 12.39 -10.34 -15.48
CA TYR A 41 12.65 -10.23 -16.91
C TYR A 41 11.40 -9.71 -17.58
N LEU A 42 11.53 -8.62 -18.35
CA LEU A 42 10.47 -7.99 -19.11
C LEU A 42 10.69 -8.20 -20.59
N TYR A 43 9.63 -8.51 -21.32
CA TYR A 43 9.58 -8.53 -22.77
C TYR A 43 8.46 -7.63 -23.27
N GLN A 44 8.79 -6.63 -24.07
CA GLN A 44 7.83 -5.68 -24.64
C GLN A 44 7.10 -6.32 -25.83
N LEU A 45 5.77 -6.48 -25.71
CA LEU A 45 4.92 -7.15 -26.71
C LEU A 45 4.48 -6.21 -27.83
N LYS A 46 4.39 -4.91 -27.58
CA LYS A 46 3.92 -3.93 -28.57
C LYS A 46 4.90 -2.79 -28.73
N ASP A 47 5.09 -2.42 -29.96
CA ASP A 47 5.85 -1.23 -30.40
C ASP A 47 5.01 -0.39 -31.34
N SER A 48 5.04 0.91 -31.21
CA SER A 48 4.36 1.86 -32.05
C SER A 48 5.27 2.52 -33.09
N GLY A 49 6.38 1.89 -33.47
CA GLY A 49 7.34 2.43 -34.43
C GLY A 49 8.42 3.32 -33.84
N GLY A 50 8.54 3.31 -32.50
CA GLY A 50 9.56 4.08 -31.76
C GLY A 50 10.86 3.31 -31.45
N GLY A 51 11.01 2.09 -31.93
CA GLY A 51 12.21 1.28 -31.73
C GLY A 51 12.24 0.47 -30.43
N ALA A 52 11.13 0.34 -29.72
CA ALA A 52 11.01 -0.44 -28.48
C ALA A 52 10.45 -1.84 -28.67
N ALA A 53 10.10 -2.24 -29.92
CA ALA A 53 9.65 -3.60 -30.24
C ALA A 53 10.70 -4.62 -29.83
N ASN A 54 10.25 -5.67 -29.13
CA ASN A 54 11.10 -6.73 -28.62
C ASN A 54 12.15 -6.27 -27.61
N GLN A 55 12.04 -5.04 -27.08
CA GLN A 55 12.87 -4.64 -25.96
C GLN A 55 12.67 -5.62 -24.81
N ASN A 56 13.77 -6.08 -24.26
CA ASN A 56 13.76 -6.98 -23.13
C ASN A 56 14.86 -6.58 -22.14
N ASP A 57 14.61 -6.84 -20.86
CA ASP A 57 15.51 -6.39 -19.81
C ASP A 57 15.37 -7.24 -18.55
N PHE A 58 16.52 -7.49 -17.89
CA PHE A 58 16.56 -7.99 -16.53
C PHE A 58 16.73 -6.81 -15.58
N SER A 59 15.85 -6.71 -14.58
CA SER A 59 15.91 -5.59 -13.63
C SER A 59 15.51 -6.01 -12.22
N ILE A 60 16.02 -5.26 -11.25
CA ILE A 60 15.48 -5.24 -9.89
C ILE A 60 14.41 -4.16 -9.86
N GLN A 61 13.15 -4.59 -9.75
CA GLN A 61 12.02 -3.66 -9.68
C GLN A 61 11.99 -2.94 -8.36
N ARG A 62 12.28 -3.66 -7.28
CA ARG A 62 12.27 -3.12 -5.94
C ARG A 62 12.97 -4.06 -4.97
N ALA A 63 13.61 -3.48 -3.96
CA ALA A 63 14.07 -4.23 -2.81
C ALA A 63 13.79 -3.44 -1.53
N TYR A 64 13.31 -4.15 -0.49
CA TYR A 64 13.10 -3.59 0.83
C TYR A 64 14.04 -4.25 1.82
N LEU A 65 14.68 -3.43 2.65
CA LEU A 65 15.37 -3.89 3.86
C LEU A 65 14.58 -3.36 5.06
N ASN A 66 14.11 -4.27 5.91
CA ASN A 66 13.31 -3.97 7.08
C ASN A 66 14.16 -4.20 8.35
N VAL A 67 14.17 -3.22 9.24
CA VAL A 67 14.65 -3.36 10.61
C VAL A 67 13.46 -3.11 11.52
N LEU A 68 13.06 -4.14 12.27
CA LEU A 68 11.92 -4.12 13.17
C LEU A 68 12.42 -4.22 14.61
N GLY A 69 11.97 -3.33 15.49
CA GLY A 69 12.29 -3.34 16.91
C GLY A 69 11.06 -3.58 17.75
N ARG A 70 11.19 -4.43 18.78
CA ARG A 70 10.21 -4.60 19.86
C ARG A 70 10.88 -4.37 21.19
N PHE A 71 10.28 -3.52 22.01
CA PHE A 71 10.80 -3.08 23.27
C PHE A 71 9.78 -3.30 24.40
N SER A 72 10.21 -3.22 25.66
CA SER A 72 9.31 -3.26 26.80
C SER A 72 8.28 -2.14 26.75
N GLY A 73 7.16 -2.27 27.47
CA GLY A 73 6.11 -1.24 27.55
C GLY A 73 5.26 -1.12 26.30
N GLY A 74 5.28 -2.11 25.41
CA GLY A 74 4.46 -2.12 24.16
C GLY A 74 5.01 -1.20 23.06
N ILE A 75 6.28 -0.83 23.14
CA ILE A 75 6.91 0.02 22.14
C ILE A 75 7.45 -0.85 20.99
N SER A 76 7.20 -0.41 19.76
CA SER A 76 7.72 -1.02 18.53
C SER A 76 8.31 0.05 17.61
N THR A 77 9.23 -0.34 16.75
CA THR A 77 9.78 0.53 15.72
C THR A 77 9.87 -0.23 14.40
N ARG A 78 9.79 0.51 13.31
CA ARG A 78 10.08 -0.02 11.98
C ARG A 78 10.88 1.02 11.19
N VAL A 79 12.00 0.56 10.63
CA VAL A 79 12.75 1.29 9.60
C VAL A 79 12.80 0.42 8.35
N THR A 80 12.37 0.96 7.22
CA THR A 80 12.36 0.24 5.94
C THR A 80 12.96 1.14 4.88
N THR A 81 14.00 0.65 4.21
CA THR A 81 14.48 1.27 2.97
C THR A 81 13.72 0.72 1.78
N ASP A 82 13.55 1.55 0.75
CA ASP A 82 12.97 1.21 -0.54
C ASP A 82 14.03 1.47 -1.62
N ILE A 83 14.52 0.41 -2.24
CA ILE A 83 15.49 0.46 -3.32
C ILE A 83 14.74 0.20 -4.61
N GLN A 84 14.77 1.15 -5.53
CA GLN A 84 14.07 1.08 -6.82
C GLN A 84 14.81 1.87 -7.89
N PRO A 85 14.63 1.56 -9.18
CA PRO A 85 15.23 2.36 -10.24
C PRO A 85 14.61 3.77 -10.26
N ASN A 86 15.43 4.78 -10.49
CA ASN A 86 14.98 6.12 -10.82
C ASN A 86 14.67 6.24 -12.33
N ALA A 87 14.28 7.42 -12.80
CA ALA A 87 13.94 7.65 -14.21
C ALA A 87 15.11 7.37 -15.20
N ALA A 88 16.36 7.41 -14.73
CA ALA A 88 17.54 7.08 -15.52
C ALA A 88 17.95 5.58 -15.42
N GLY A 89 17.14 4.74 -14.72
CA GLY A 89 17.43 3.32 -14.50
C GLY A 89 18.40 3.02 -13.37
N ASN A 90 18.98 4.02 -12.70
CA ASN A 90 19.91 3.82 -11.59
C ASN A 90 19.16 3.45 -10.30
N GLN A 91 19.67 2.48 -9.55
CA GLN A 91 19.08 2.11 -8.26
C GLN A 91 19.24 3.25 -7.26
N GLN A 92 18.10 3.67 -6.69
CA GLN A 92 18.02 4.75 -5.70
C GLN A 92 17.46 4.19 -4.39
N ILE A 93 18.08 4.58 -3.27
CA ILE A 93 17.62 4.21 -1.92
C ILE A 93 16.77 5.35 -1.38
N ARG A 94 15.58 5.03 -0.88
CA ARG A 94 14.67 5.94 -0.18
C ARG A 94 14.27 5.34 1.16
N LEU A 95 13.89 6.20 2.11
CA LEU A 95 13.28 5.77 3.36
C LEU A 95 11.77 5.60 3.12
N LYS A 96 11.26 4.37 3.25
CA LYS A 96 9.82 4.09 3.07
C LYS A 96 9.05 4.16 4.39
N TYR A 97 9.62 3.62 5.46
CA TYR A 97 9.05 3.68 6.81
C TYR A 97 10.12 4.03 7.81
N ALA A 98 9.79 4.89 8.77
CA ALA A 98 10.58 5.18 9.96
C ALA A 98 9.65 5.71 11.04
N PHE A 99 9.11 4.83 11.88
CA PHE A 99 8.14 5.21 12.89
C PHE A 99 8.33 4.46 14.19
N VAL A 100 7.80 5.05 15.26
CA VAL A 100 7.60 4.43 16.55
C VAL A 100 6.12 4.12 16.70
N GLY A 101 5.79 2.91 17.15
CA GLY A 101 4.48 2.47 17.56
C GLY A 101 4.44 2.24 19.07
N TRP A 102 3.33 2.55 19.70
CA TRP A 102 3.09 2.29 21.12
C TRP A 102 1.71 1.65 21.31
N THR A 103 1.72 0.43 21.87
CA THR A 103 0.50 -0.33 22.20
C THR A 103 0.41 -0.42 23.72
N PRO A 104 -0.28 0.50 24.40
CA PRO A 104 -0.38 0.52 25.85
C PRO A 104 -1.10 -0.75 26.35
N ASN A 105 -0.57 -1.35 27.42
CA ASN A 105 -1.15 -2.52 28.10
C ASN A 105 -1.44 -3.72 27.18
N ASN A 106 -0.67 -3.88 26.09
CA ASN A 106 -0.94 -4.89 25.04
C ASN A 106 -2.39 -4.85 24.54
N GLY A 107 -2.96 -3.66 24.48
CA GLY A 107 -4.35 -3.41 24.07
C GLY A 107 -4.58 -3.53 22.57
N ASN A 108 -5.78 -3.19 22.14
CA ASN A 108 -6.22 -3.27 20.76
C ASN A 108 -5.84 -2.04 19.92
N LEU A 109 -5.24 -1.02 20.53
CA LEU A 109 -4.86 0.24 19.87
C LEU A 109 -3.34 0.38 19.85
N THR A 110 -2.80 0.73 18.70
CA THR A 110 -1.40 1.09 18.50
C THR A 110 -1.33 2.52 17.98
N TYR A 111 -0.76 3.41 18.76
CA TYR A 111 -0.46 4.79 18.35
C TYR A 111 0.85 4.81 17.58
N LYS A 112 0.92 5.55 16.48
CA LYS A 112 2.10 5.63 15.61
C LYS A 112 2.50 7.08 15.38
N PHE A 113 3.80 7.32 15.30
CA PHE A 113 4.37 8.62 14.96
C PHE A 113 5.61 8.44 14.09
N GLY A 114 5.71 9.21 13.01
CA GLY A 114 6.83 9.20 12.06
C GLY A 114 6.39 8.94 10.63
N LEU A 115 7.30 8.42 9.81
CA LEU A 115 7.00 7.99 8.45
C LEU A 115 6.32 6.62 8.49
N THR A 116 4.98 6.60 8.46
CA THR A 116 4.16 5.42 8.70
C THR A 116 3.30 5.04 7.49
N GLN A 117 2.70 3.85 7.53
CA GLN A 117 1.78 3.38 6.49
C GLN A 117 0.55 4.28 6.41
N THR A 118 0.17 4.65 5.19
CA THR A 118 -1.15 5.25 4.93
C THR A 118 -2.25 4.18 5.10
N PRO A 119 -3.47 4.56 5.51
CA PRO A 119 -4.43 3.60 6.04
C PRO A 119 -4.96 2.54 5.07
N TYR A 120 -4.81 2.69 3.75
CA TYR A 120 -5.41 1.80 2.77
C TYR A 120 -4.43 0.88 2.04
N ILE A 121 -3.31 1.40 1.55
CA ILE A 121 -2.44 0.65 0.62
C ILE A 121 -1.88 -0.64 1.25
N ASP A 122 -1.35 -0.58 2.48
CA ASP A 122 -0.81 -1.76 3.17
C ASP A 122 -1.88 -2.84 3.42
N TRP A 123 -3.14 -2.44 3.57
CA TRP A 123 -4.28 -3.34 3.69
C TRP A 123 -4.57 -4.07 2.37
N GLU A 124 -4.72 -3.34 1.30
CA GLU A 124 -5.05 -3.88 -0.03
C GLU A 124 -3.89 -4.69 -0.62
N GLU A 125 -2.62 -4.27 -0.42
CA GLU A 125 -1.44 -5.06 -0.81
C GLU A 125 -1.37 -6.41 -0.07
N THR A 126 -1.92 -6.50 1.15
CA THR A 126 -2.03 -7.79 1.87
C THR A 126 -3.08 -8.71 1.23
N LEU A 127 -4.14 -8.16 0.63
CA LEU A 127 -5.12 -8.92 -0.15
C LEU A 127 -4.55 -9.36 -1.49
N TRP A 128 -3.95 -8.43 -2.26
CA TRP A 128 -3.37 -8.70 -3.57
C TRP A 128 -2.23 -9.72 -3.50
N ASP A 129 -1.32 -9.63 -2.52
CA ASP A 129 -0.20 -10.57 -2.23
C ASP A 129 0.74 -10.85 -3.43
N TYR A 130 0.64 -10.11 -4.52
CA TYR A 130 1.47 -10.19 -5.72
C TYR A 130 2.13 -8.83 -6.03
N ARG A 131 2.70 -8.21 -4.98
CA ARG A 131 3.40 -6.91 -5.12
C ARG A 131 4.55 -6.95 -6.12
N MET A 132 5.12 -8.13 -6.39
CA MET A 132 6.13 -8.35 -7.42
C MET A 132 5.61 -8.02 -8.83
N GLN A 133 4.33 -8.27 -9.11
CA GLN A 133 3.67 -7.90 -10.38
C GLN A 133 3.46 -6.39 -10.49
N GLY A 134 3.24 -5.74 -9.36
CA GLY A 134 3.09 -4.29 -9.27
C GLY A 134 2.16 -3.85 -8.15
N PRO A 135 2.03 -2.54 -7.96
CA PRO A 135 1.15 -1.96 -6.93
C PRO A 135 -0.33 -2.21 -7.19
N ILE A 136 -1.15 -1.98 -6.17
CA ILE A 136 -2.60 -1.89 -6.30
C ILE A 136 -3.02 -0.71 -7.17
N ALA A 137 -4.28 -0.68 -7.64
CA ALA A 137 -4.72 0.26 -8.68
C ALA A 137 -4.54 1.73 -8.26
N VAL A 138 -4.89 2.10 -7.04
CA VAL A 138 -4.81 3.48 -6.56
C VAL A 138 -3.35 3.97 -6.41
N ASP A 139 -2.42 3.11 -6.00
CA ASP A 139 -0.97 3.40 -5.92
C ASP A 139 -0.33 3.41 -7.31
N ARG A 140 -0.69 2.45 -8.18
CA ARG A 140 -0.18 2.34 -9.56
C ARG A 140 -0.47 3.59 -10.38
N ASN A 141 -1.62 4.19 -10.18
CA ASN A 141 -2.05 5.38 -10.89
C ASN A 141 -1.70 6.70 -10.16
N GLY A 142 -0.92 6.63 -9.07
CA GLY A 142 -0.37 7.81 -8.39
C GLY A 142 -1.37 8.59 -7.53
N TYR A 143 -2.54 8.03 -7.25
CA TYR A 143 -3.55 8.72 -6.45
C TYR A 143 -3.30 8.65 -4.94
N MET A 144 -2.51 7.67 -4.48
CA MET A 144 -2.12 7.53 -3.08
C MET A 144 -0.68 7.08 -2.96
N SER A 145 -0.03 7.45 -1.84
CA SER A 145 1.28 6.96 -1.45
C SER A 145 1.14 5.91 -0.34
N SER A 146 2.00 4.89 -0.34
CA SER A 146 1.97 3.80 0.64
C SER A 146 2.40 4.23 2.05
N SER A 147 3.07 5.37 2.19
CA SER A 147 3.50 5.92 3.48
C SER A 147 3.62 7.44 3.44
N ASP A 148 3.50 8.06 4.60
CA ASP A 148 3.66 9.50 4.78
C ASP A 148 4.07 9.81 6.21
N PHE A 149 4.62 11.02 6.43
CA PHE A 149 4.94 11.55 7.75
C PHE A 149 3.67 11.96 8.47
N GLY A 150 3.44 11.40 9.65
CA GLY A 150 2.24 11.74 10.42
C GLY A 150 2.16 11.08 11.78
N ALA A 151 1.00 11.24 12.37
CA ALA A 151 0.59 10.59 13.61
C ALA A 151 -0.75 9.89 13.41
N GLY A 152 -0.88 8.69 13.93
CA GLY A 152 -2.10 7.91 13.72
C GLY A 152 -2.33 6.84 14.77
N VAL A 153 -3.40 6.10 14.57
CA VAL A 153 -3.81 5.00 15.42
C VAL A 153 -4.32 3.85 14.57
N ASP A 154 -3.82 2.66 14.87
CA ASP A 154 -4.34 1.38 14.36
C ASP A 154 -5.15 0.71 15.47
N GLY A 155 -6.28 0.12 15.11
CA GLY A 155 -7.13 -0.60 16.04
C GLY A 155 -7.61 -1.94 15.46
N HIS A 156 -7.71 -2.96 16.31
CA HIS A 156 -8.25 -4.26 15.94
C HIS A 156 -9.07 -4.85 17.10
N TRP A 157 -10.20 -5.43 16.78
CA TRP A 157 -11.14 -5.97 17.78
C TRP A 157 -11.70 -7.32 17.32
N ASN A 158 -12.12 -8.13 18.30
CA ASN A 158 -12.79 -9.40 18.09
C ASN A 158 -12.03 -10.33 17.14
N SER A 159 -10.73 -10.54 17.41
CA SER A 159 -9.84 -11.35 16.56
C SER A 159 -9.87 -10.89 15.09
N GLU A 160 -9.61 -9.62 14.85
CA GLU A 160 -9.60 -8.98 13.53
C GLU A 160 -11.00 -8.94 12.84
N ALA A 161 -12.09 -9.15 13.57
CA ALA A 161 -13.41 -8.95 12.98
C ALA A 161 -13.64 -7.50 12.57
N VAL A 162 -13.15 -6.56 13.36
CA VAL A 162 -13.07 -5.14 13.02
C VAL A 162 -11.62 -4.71 13.05
N ASN A 163 -11.16 -4.07 11.99
CA ASN A 163 -9.84 -3.47 11.88
C ASN A 163 -9.98 -2.06 11.34
N ALA A 164 -9.37 -1.08 12.01
CA ALA A 164 -9.45 0.31 11.64
C ALA A 164 -8.08 0.97 11.71
N GLN A 165 -7.86 1.99 10.90
CA GLN A 165 -6.68 2.82 10.94
C GLN A 165 -7.06 4.26 10.64
N PHE A 166 -6.51 5.20 11.41
CA PHE A 166 -6.62 6.63 11.18
C PHE A 166 -5.23 7.25 11.16
N LEU A 167 -5.01 8.20 10.25
CA LEU A 167 -3.76 8.94 10.14
C LEU A 167 -4.04 10.41 9.84
N PHE A 168 -3.32 11.28 10.55
CA PHE A 168 -3.15 12.71 10.26
C PHE A 168 -1.73 12.88 9.74
N PHE A 169 -1.54 13.40 8.53
CA PHE A 169 -0.27 13.31 7.82
C PHE A 169 -0.01 14.52 6.91
N ASN A 170 1.20 14.61 6.37
CA ASN A 170 1.58 15.73 5.51
C ASN A 170 0.80 15.76 4.19
N GLY A 171 0.73 14.62 3.48
CA GLY A 171 0.02 14.48 2.22
C GLY A 171 0.92 14.32 0.99
N GLU A 172 2.23 14.60 1.07
CA GLU A 172 3.16 14.53 -0.06
C GLU A 172 3.71 13.12 -0.31
N GLY A 173 3.47 12.17 0.62
CA GLY A 173 4.03 10.83 0.58
C GLY A 173 5.52 10.77 0.88
N TYR A 174 6.06 9.55 1.00
CA TYR A 174 7.46 9.34 1.41
C TYR A 174 8.50 9.73 0.35
N SER A 175 8.10 9.94 -0.89
CA SER A 175 8.98 10.38 -1.98
C SER A 175 8.73 11.83 -2.39
N GLY A 176 7.78 12.49 -1.76
CA GLY A 176 7.54 13.92 -1.89
C GLY A 176 8.60 14.78 -1.20
N GLY A 177 8.50 16.08 -1.40
CA GLY A 177 9.35 17.06 -0.72
C GLY A 177 9.01 17.25 0.75
N THR A 178 9.52 18.32 1.35
CA THR A 178 9.08 18.77 2.68
C THR A 178 7.63 19.21 2.64
N GLY A 179 6.86 18.84 3.68
CA GLY A 179 5.47 19.20 3.79
C GLY A 179 5.18 20.69 3.66
N ASP A 180 4.03 21.02 3.14
CA ASP A 180 3.52 22.39 3.06
C ASP A 180 2.69 22.76 4.31
N ASN A 181 1.90 23.83 4.23
CA ASN A 181 1.04 24.28 5.33
C ASN A 181 -0.25 23.45 5.48
N HIS A 182 -0.54 22.56 4.54
CA HIS A 182 -1.73 21.72 4.55
C HIS A 182 -1.42 20.37 5.20
N LYS A 183 -2.44 19.74 5.72
CA LYS A 183 -2.36 18.39 6.28
C LYS A 183 -3.55 17.60 5.81
N ASP A 184 -3.29 16.33 5.52
CA ASP A 184 -4.30 15.37 5.11
C ASP A 184 -4.75 14.54 6.30
N VAL A 185 -5.99 14.08 6.23
CA VAL A 185 -6.53 13.07 7.16
C VAL A 185 -7.03 11.88 6.35
N GLY A 186 -6.74 10.69 6.83
CA GLY A 186 -7.22 9.46 6.21
C GLY A 186 -7.67 8.44 7.23
N GLY A 187 -8.76 7.75 6.92
CA GLY A 187 -9.29 6.70 7.77
C GLY A 187 -9.81 5.51 6.99
N ARG A 188 -9.50 4.31 7.48
CA ARG A 188 -10.00 3.04 6.95
C ARG A 188 -10.66 2.23 8.05
N VAL A 189 -11.79 1.61 7.71
CA VAL A 189 -12.45 0.59 8.55
C VAL A 189 -12.72 -0.63 7.69
N SER A 190 -12.39 -1.81 8.21
CA SER A 190 -12.71 -3.11 7.60
C SER A 190 -13.48 -3.97 8.58
N VAL A 191 -14.62 -4.51 8.15
CA VAL A 191 -15.46 -5.39 8.94
C VAL A 191 -15.53 -6.76 8.28
N ARG A 192 -15.24 -7.81 9.06
CA ARG A 192 -15.40 -9.19 8.61
C ARG A 192 -16.85 -9.63 8.81
N VAL A 193 -17.57 -9.83 7.69
CA VAL A 193 -18.97 -10.25 7.64
C VAL A 193 -19.09 -11.74 7.96
N SER A 194 -18.17 -12.56 7.41
CA SER A 194 -18.13 -13.99 7.73
C SER A 194 -16.69 -14.51 7.79
N LYS A 195 -16.48 -15.52 8.64
CA LYS A 195 -15.18 -16.20 8.79
C LYS A 195 -14.97 -17.22 7.67
N THR A 196 -13.71 -17.49 7.38
CA THR A 196 -13.25 -18.59 6.53
C THR A 196 -12.13 -19.34 7.24
N ASN A 197 -11.45 -20.27 6.56
CA ASN A 197 -10.27 -20.94 7.08
C ASN A 197 -8.98 -20.08 7.02
N ASP A 198 -9.04 -18.85 6.51
CA ASP A 198 -7.95 -17.86 6.61
C ASP A 198 -8.14 -17.01 7.87
N MET A 199 -7.22 -17.19 8.83
CA MET A 199 -7.23 -16.48 10.12
C MET A 199 -6.46 -15.15 10.08
N SER A 200 -5.94 -14.75 8.92
CA SER A 200 -5.22 -13.48 8.77
C SER A 200 -6.15 -12.27 8.97
N ARG A 201 -5.55 -11.09 9.17
CA ARG A 201 -6.30 -9.83 9.34
C ARG A 201 -7.23 -9.51 8.16
N VAL A 202 -6.92 -10.01 6.96
CA VAL A 202 -7.71 -9.82 5.73
C VAL A 202 -8.56 -11.03 5.35
N GLY A 203 -8.54 -12.11 6.14
CA GLY A 203 -9.28 -13.35 5.89
C GLY A 203 -10.78 -13.19 6.10
N GLY A 204 -11.59 -14.02 5.42
CA GLY A 204 -13.03 -13.99 5.47
C GLY A 204 -13.69 -13.19 4.36
N LEU A 205 -15.04 -13.07 4.42
CA LEU A 205 -15.77 -12.06 3.65
C LEU A 205 -15.69 -10.74 4.40
N ARG A 206 -15.18 -9.70 3.74
CA ARG A 206 -14.98 -8.38 4.34
C ARG A 206 -15.54 -7.27 3.47
N LEU A 207 -16.04 -6.24 4.16
CA LEU A 207 -16.31 -4.94 3.58
C LEU A 207 -15.34 -3.92 4.19
N THR A 208 -14.68 -3.17 3.34
CA THR A 208 -13.69 -2.17 3.74
C THR A 208 -14.05 -0.84 3.12
N GLY A 209 -14.06 0.22 3.93
CA GLY A 209 -14.24 1.59 3.48
C GLY A 209 -13.03 2.44 3.85
N TYR A 210 -12.63 3.35 2.99
CA TYR A 210 -11.61 4.36 3.22
C TYR A 210 -12.10 5.73 2.78
N ALA A 211 -11.78 6.74 3.56
CA ALA A 211 -11.93 8.15 3.18
C ALA A 211 -10.63 8.89 3.51
N GLY A 212 -10.14 9.66 2.54
CA GLY A 212 -9.01 10.56 2.66
C GLY A 212 -9.41 11.96 2.21
N LEU A 213 -9.13 12.95 3.05
CA LEU A 213 -9.38 14.36 2.78
C LEU A 213 -8.05 15.10 2.87
N GLY A 214 -7.71 15.83 1.83
CA GLY A 214 -6.44 16.51 1.76
C GLY A 214 -6.42 17.69 0.79
N LYS A 215 -5.25 18.30 0.74
CA LYS A 215 -4.96 19.42 -0.15
C LYS A 215 -3.66 19.14 -0.91
N ALA A 216 -3.67 19.44 -2.20
CA ALA A 216 -2.44 19.53 -2.98
C ALA A 216 -1.68 20.82 -2.65
N THR A 217 -0.39 20.87 -2.97
CA THR A 217 0.39 22.12 -2.91
C THR A 217 -0.33 23.21 -3.71
N GLY A 218 -0.60 24.36 -3.04
CA GLY A 218 -1.43 25.41 -3.60
C GLY A 218 -2.89 25.40 -3.12
N GLY A 219 -3.29 24.45 -2.25
CA GLY A 219 -4.56 24.45 -1.52
C GLY A 219 -5.75 23.83 -2.25
N ALA A 220 -5.57 23.28 -3.46
CA ALA A 220 -6.62 22.58 -4.18
C ALA A 220 -7.01 21.28 -3.45
N ASP A 221 -8.29 20.90 -3.49
CA ASP A 221 -8.79 19.66 -2.89
C ASP A 221 -8.12 18.43 -3.49
N ARG A 222 -7.81 17.45 -2.63
CA ARG A 222 -7.28 16.13 -2.97
C ARG A 222 -7.97 15.07 -2.12
N ASN A 223 -9.13 14.61 -2.56
CA ASN A 223 -9.96 13.70 -1.79
C ASN A 223 -9.99 12.30 -2.43
N ARG A 224 -10.08 11.28 -1.59
CA ARG A 224 -10.12 9.87 -2.00
C ARG A 224 -11.18 9.13 -1.19
N TYR A 225 -12.07 8.42 -1.88
CA TYR A 225 -13.08 7.57 -1.26
C TYR A 225 -13.00 6.18 -1.89
N ILE A 226 -12.88 5.16 -1.06
CA ILE A 226 -12.69 3.78 -1.53
C ILE A 226 -13.67 2.85 -0.81
N GLY A 227 -14.30 1.97 -1.58
CA GLY A 227 -15.08 0.86 -1.09
C GLY A 227 -14.56 -0.45 -1.66
N THR A 228 -14.25 -1.43 -0.81
CA THR A 228 -13.76 -2.76 -1.22
C THR A 228 -14.61 -3.84 -0.60
N ALA A 229 -15.01 -4.83 -1.42
CA ALA A 229 -15.54 -6.10 -0.98
C ALA A 229 -14.51 -7.19 -1.27
N SER A 230 -14.17 -8.02 -0.29
CA SER A 230 -13.18 -9.09 -0.47
C SER A 230 -13.62 -10.38 0.18
N TYR A 231 -13.26 -11.50 -0.46
CA TYR A 231 -13.43 -12.84 0.07
C TYR A 231 -12.12 -13.59 0.01
N ARG A 232 -11.61 -14.00 1.17
CA ARG A 232 -10.33 -14.69 1.26
C ARG A 232 -10.40 -15.95 2.10
N THR A 233 -9.87 -17.02 1.53
CA THR A 233 -9.60 -18.31 2.18
C THR A 233 -8.11 -18.63 2.05
N GLN A 234 -7.66 -19.75 2.59
CA GLN A 234 -6.27 -20.21 2.36
C GLN A 234 -5.97 -20.50 0.89
N GLN A 235 -6.98 -20.87 0.09
CA GLN A 235 -6.83 -21.26 -1.32
C GLN A 235 -7.27 -20.18 -2.31
N PHE A 236 -8.18 -19.31 -1.92
CA PHE A 236 -8.84 -18.39 -2.82
C PHE A 236 -8.85 -16.97 -2.27
N THR A 237 -8.55 -15.99 -3.10
CA THR A 237 -8.75 -14.58 -2.85
C THR A 237 -9.53 -13.98 -4.00
N LEU A 238 -10.58 -13.24 -3.70
CA LEU A 238 -11.32 -12.41 -4.65
C LEU A 238 -11.55 -11.05 -4.01
N ALA A 239 -11.34 -9.98 -4.76
CA ALA A 239 -11.64 -8.63 -4.31
C ALA A 239 -12.19 -7.79 -5.47
N ALA A 240 -13.09 -6.87 -5.12
CA ALA A 240 -13.58 -5.82 -6.00
C ALA A 240 -13.51 -4.50 -5.25
N GLU A 241 -13.02 -3.47 -5.92
CA GLU A 241 -12.74 -2.15 -5.38
C GLU A 241 -13.33 -1.08 -6.29
N PHE A 242 -13.95 -0.08 -5.69
CA PHE A 242 -14.31 1.17 -6.35
C PHE A 242 -13.62 2.33 -5.65
N VAL A 243 -12.94 3.17 -6.43
CA VAL A 243 -12.26 4.38 -5.98
C VAL A 243 -12.89 5.58 -6.65
N SER A 244 -13.21 6.61 -5.88
CA SER A 244 -13.50 7.95 -6.37
C SER A 244 -12.40 8.91 -5.96
N THR A 245 -11.88 9.67 -6.89
CA THR A 245 -10.83 10.67 -6.66
C THR A 245 -11.35 12.05 -6.99
N LYS A 246 -10.90 13.06 -6.25
CA LYS A 246 -11.11 14.46 -6.56
C LYS A 246 -9.79 15.21 -6.41
N ASP A 247 -9.31 15.77 -7.51
CA ASP A 247 -8.11 16.59 -7.57
C ASP A 247 -8.50 17.96 -8.16
N ALA A 248 -8.61 18.97 -7.30
CA ALA A 248 -9.17 20.29 -7.63
C ALA A 248 -10.60 20.17 -8.19
N ALA A 249 -10.81 20.53 -9.46
CA ALA A 249 -12.09 20.40 -10.15
C ALA A 249 -12.31 19.04 -10.82
N ILE A 250 -11.26 18.24 -10.97
CA ILE A 250 -11.30 16.97 -11.71
C ILE A 250 -11.77 15.85 -10.78
N THR A 251 -12.77 15.10 -11.23
CA THR A 251 -13.24 13.88 -10.56
C THR A 251 -12.87 12.69 -11.42
N GLY A 252 -12.13 11.75 -10.83
CA GLY A 252 -11.77 10.50 -11.46
C GLY A 252 -12.35 9.30 -10.73
N SER A 253 -12.29 8.13 -11.36
CA SER A 253 -12.68 6.87 -10.73
C SER A 253 -11.80 5.71 -11.16
N ILE A 254 -11.73 4.68 -10.29
CA ILE A 254 -11.13 3.39 -10.61
C ILE A 254 -12.12 2.30 -10.21
N LEU A 255 -12.35 1.36 -11.12
CA LEU A 255 -12.97 0.09 -10.81
C LEU A 255 -11.90 -0.99 -10.96
N SER A 256 -11.59 -1.70 -9.88
CA SER A 256 -10.57 -2.76 -9.87
C SER A 256 -11.17 -4.07 -9.36
N GLY A 257 -10.76 -5.17 -9.96
CA GLY A 257 -11.11 -6.50 -9.47
C GLY A 257 -9.96 -7.47 -9.69
N PHE A 258 -9.69 -8.32 -8.68
CA PHE A 258 -8.66 -9.35 -8.81
C PHE A 258 -9.04 -10.66 -8.12
N GLY A 259 -8.44 -11.72 -8.62
CA GLY A 259 -8.57 -13.06 -8.07
C GLY A 259 -7.23 -13.79 -8.02
N VAL A 260 -7.08 -14.63 -7.01
CA VAL A 260 -5.97 -15.57 -6.86
C VAL A 260 -6.55 -16.93 -6.50
N TYR A 261 -6.16 -17.97 -7.21
CA TYR A 261 -6.53 -19.34 -6.87
C TYR A 261 -5.28 -20.21 -6.71
N LYS A 262 -5.08 -20.75 -5.51
CA LYS A 262 -3.98 -21.68 -5.15
C LYS A 262 -4.50 -23.11 -5.28
N PHE A 263 -3.91 -23.88 -6.15
CA PHE A 263 -4.31 -25.28 -6.35
C PHE A 263 -3.98 -26.10 -5.09
N ASN A 264 -4.94 -26.90 -4.69
CA ASN A 264 -4.80 -27.73 -3.47
C ASN A 264 -3.63 -28.71 -3.61
N LYS A 265 -2.83 -28.84 -2.54
CA LYS A 265 -1.63 -29.69 -2.50
C LYS A 265 -0.61 -29.39 -3.60
N SER A 266 -0.68 -28.22 -4.23
CA SER A 266 0.21 -27.78 -5.28
C SER A 266 0.96 -26.52 -4.85
N LYS A 267 2.10 -26.28 -5.46
CA LYS A 267 2.87 -25.03 -5.33
C LYS A 267 2.45 -23.99 -6.39
N VAL A 268 1.45 -24.29 -7.19
CA VAL A 268 0.99 -23.46 -8.30
C VAL A 268 -0.22 -22.64 -7.88
N ALA A 269 -0.27 -21.38 -8.34
CA ALA A 269 -1.46 -20.55 -8.29
C ALA A 269 -1.66 -19.82 -9.61
N VAL A 270 -2.90 -19.45 -9.89
CA VAL A 270 -3.24 -18.55 -11.00
C VAL A 270 -3.71 -17.21 -10.43
N ILE A 271 -3.39 -16.15 -11.14
CA ILE A 271 -3.78 -14.80 -10.81
C ILE A 271 -4.49 -14.15 -12.00
N GLY A 272 -5.44 -13.29 -11.70
CA GLY A 272 -6.10 -12.43 -12.66
C GLY A 272 -6.46 -11.10 -12.03
N ARG A 273 -6.36 -10.00 -12.78
CA ARG A 273 -6.75 -8.67 -12.35
C ARG A 273 -7.21 -7.84 -13.54
N ILE A 274 -8.20 -7.02 -13.30
CA ILE A 274 -8.65 -5.98 -14.24
C ILE A 274 -8.80 -4.67 -13.49
N ASP A 275 -8.25 -3.59 -14.05
CA ASP A 275 -8.40 -2.23 -13.56
C ASP A 275 -8.96 -1.36 -14.69
N VAL A 276 -10.02 -0.61 -14.42
CA VAL A 276 -10.56 0.40 -15.30
C VAL A 276 -10.41 1.76 -14.62
N LEU A 277 -9.52 2.59 -15.14
CA LEU A 277 -9.29 3.95 -14.70
C LEU A 277 -10.04 4.90 -15.62
N ASP A 278 -10.82 5.79 -15.03
CA ASP A 278 -11.40 6.98 -15.66
C ASP A 278 -10.74 8.19 -14.97
N PRO A 279 -9.73 8.82 -15.59
CA PRO A 279 -8.99 9.90 -14.94
C PRO A 279 -9.78 11.20 -14.79
N ASP A 280 -10.82 11.40 -15.62
CA ASP A 280 -11.72 12.55 -15.59
C ASP A 280 -13.10 12.13 -16.12
N THR A 281 -14.05 11.94 -15.22
CA THR A 281 -15.40 11.43 -15.54
C THR A 281 -16.22 12.40 -16.42
N ASP A 282 -15.80 13.65 -16.54
CA ASP A 282 -16.44 14.66 -17.37
C ASP A 282 -15.85 14.70 -18.79
N THR A 283 -14.74 13.99 -19.03
CA THR A 283 -14.05 13.94 -20.33
C THR A 283 -14.31 12.58 -21.01
N PRO A 284 -14.94 12.53 -22.20
CA PRO A 284 -15.18 11.26 -22.89
C PRO A 284 -13.87 10.66 -23.45
N ASP A 285 -13.90 9.37 -23.77
CA ASP A 285 -12.85 8.62 -24.49
C ASP A 285 -11.47 8.64 -23.81
N ASN A 286 -11.43 8.79 -22.47
CA ASN A 286 -10.18 8.91 -21.72
C ASN A 286 -9.87 7.70 -20.83
N LYS A 287 -10.74 6.68 -20.78
CA LYS A 287 -10.57 5.52 -19.92
C LYS A 287 -9.39 4.65 -20.34
N GLN A 288 -8.82 4.03 -19.33
CA GLN A 288 -7.72 3.10 -19.46
C GLN A 288 -8.13 1.77 -18.82
N THR A 289 -7.97 0.68 -19.56
CA THR A 289 -8.25 -0.68 -19.05
C THR A 289 -6.97 -1.48 -19.01
N ARG A 290 -6.61 -1.97 -17.84
CA ARG A 290 -5.46 -2.85 -17.61
C ARG A 290 -5.95 -4.24 -17.26
N GLY A 291 -5.45 -5.24 -17.98
CA GLY A 291 -5.66 -6.66 -17.71
C GLY A 291 -4.35 -7.33 -17.34
N ILE A 292 -4.33 -8.10 -16.26
CA ILE A 292 -3.19 -8.90 -15.82
C ILE A 292 -3.65 -10.34 -15.65
N ALA A 293 -2.87 -11.29 -16.17
CA ALA A 293 -3.12 -12.71 -15.96
C ALA A 293 -1.80 -13.45 -15.86
N GLY A 294 -1.69 -14.40 -14.94
CA GLY A 294 -0.44 -15.10 -14.73
C GLY A 294 -0.55 -16.40 -13.95
N VAL A 295 0.55 -17.14 -13.97
CA VAL A 295 0.74 -18.39 -13.23
C VAL A 295 1.95 -18.23 -12.31
N SER A 296 1.76 -18.46 -11.02
CA SER A 296 2.83 -18.42 -10.05
C SER A 296 3.21 -19.80 -9.54
N TYR A 297 4.46 -19.94 -9.13
CA TYR A 297 5.03 -21.15 -8.53
C TYR A 297 5.78 -20.81 -7.26
N GLN A 298 5.35 -21.38 -6.12
CA GLN A 298 6.04 -21.24 -4.83
C GLN A 298 7.19 -22.26 -4.77
N ALA A 299 8.37 -21.86 -5.24
CA ALA A 299 9.53 -22.76 -5.33
C ALA A 299 10.02 -23.19 -3.94
N GLN A 300 10.13 -22.23 -3.01
CA GLN A 300 10.46 -22.42 -1.60
C GLN A 300 9.55 -21.51 -0.73
N SER A 301 9.57 -21.69 0.57
CA SER A 301 8.75 -20.85 1.49
C SER A 301 9.01 -19.34 1.32
N ASN A 302 10.21 -18.99 0.90
CA ASN A 302 10.70 -17.62 0.71
C ASN A 302 10.98 -17.24 -0.75
N LEU A 303 10.73 -18.14 -1.72
CA LEU A 303 10.96 -17.90 -3.15
C LEU A 303 9.69 -18.19 -3.96
N ARG A 304 9.11 -17.15 -4.55
CA ARG A 304 7.97 -17.23 -5.46
C ARG A 304 8.38 -16.75 -6.85
N LEU A 305 7.96 -17.48 -7.88
CA LEU A 305 8.11 -17.13 -9.28
C LEU A 305 6.74 -16.82 -9.86
N LEU A 306 6.68 -15.94 -10.86
CA LEU A 306 5.46 -15.58 -11.57
C LEU A 306 5.79 -15.36 -13.06
N ALA A 307 5.01 -15.99 -13.93
CA ALA A 307 4.97 -15.65 -15.35
C ALA A 307 3.61 -15.05 -15.65
N ASP A 308 3.60 -13.82 -16.18
CA ASP A 308 2.37 -13.09 -16.43
C ASP A 308 2.43 -12.19 -17.66
N VAL A 309 1.24 -11.75 -18.07
CA VAL A 309 1.06 -10.69 -19.07
C VAL A 309 0.37 -9.49 -18.39
N ASP A 310 0.80 -8.30 -18.75
CA ASP A 310 0.26 -7.02 -18.33
C ASP A 310 -0.12 -6.21 -19.57
N LEU A 311 -1.42 -6.13 -19.84
CA LEU A 311 -2.00 -5.53 -21.03
C LEU A 311 -2.74 -4.25 -20.66
N LEU A 312 -2.45 -3.16 -21.38
CA LEU A 312 -3.07 -1.85 -21.16
C LEU A 312 -3.68 -1.32 -22.47
N SER A 313 -4.94 -0.94 -22.42
CA SER A 313 -5.66 -0.31 -23.52
C SER A 313 -6.18 1.07 -23.12
N PHE A 314 -6.34 1.94 -24.11
CA PHE A 314 -6.85 3.30 -23.99
C PHE A 314 -8.10 3.45 -24.85
N GLU A 315 -9.17 4.03 -24.34
CA GLU A 315 -10.46 4.16 -25.02
C GLU A 315 -10.34 5.04 -26.28
N GLY A 316 -9.74 6.21 -26.17
CA GLY A 316 -9.45 7.14 -27.29
C GLY A 316 -8.24 6.75 -28.16
N GLY A 317 -7.69 5.54 -27.96
CA GLY A 317 -6.44 5.10 -28.59
C GLY A 317 -5.19 5.53 -27.81
N ALA A 318 -4.12 4.78 -28.00
CA ALA A 318 -2.85 5.08 -27.34
C ALA A 318 -2.02 6.06 -28.15
N THR A 319 -1.36 6.98 -27.46
CA THR A 319 -0.29 7.79 -28.07
C THR A 319 0.94 6.91 -28.37
N PRO A 320 1.85 7.31 -29.28
CA PRO A 320 3.08 6.56 -29.55
C PRO A 320 3.91 6.27 -28.28
N ALA A 321 4.02 7.22 -27.35
CA ALA A 321 4.73 7.04 -26.09
C ALA A 321 4.06 5.99 -25.17
N GLN A 322 2.73 5.94 -25.15
CA GLN A 322 1.97 4.93 -24.41
C GLN A 322 2.09 3.56 -25.07
N ASP A 323 2.04 3.47 -26.39
CA ASP A 323 2.21 2.23 -27.15
C ASP A 323 3.60 1.63 -26.93
N ALA A 324 4.64 2.44 -26.84
CA ALA A 324 6.02 1.97 -26.67
C ALA A 324 6.26 1.24 -25.33
N THR A 325 5.39 1.44 -24.33
CA THR A 325 5.60 0.90 -22.97
C THR A 325 4.47 0.02 -22.46
N ARG A 326 3.37 -0.12 -23.20
CA ARG A 326 2.26 -0.99 -22.83
C ARG A 326 2.41 -2.41 -23.38
N ASN A 327 1.66 -3.35 -22.82
CA ASN A 327 1.57 -4.73 -23.23
C ASN A 327 2.90 -5.47 -23.10
N ARG A 328 3.10 -6.06 -21.95
CA ARG A 328 4.33 -6.74 -21.56
C ARG A 328 4.08 -8.19 -21.17
N ALA A 329 5.02 -9.07 -21.50
CA ALA A 329 5.16 -10.37 -20.88
C ALA A 329 6.28 -10.29 -19.83
N LEU A 330 6.05 -10.87 -18.68
CA LEU A 330 6.92 -10.73 -17.52
C LEU A 330 7.23 -12.12 -16.94
N PHE A 331 8.48 -12.33 -16.58
CA PHE A 331 8.87 -13.38 -15.67
C PHE A 331 9.47 -12.75 -14.41
N GLN A 332 8.86 -13.01 -13.27
CA GLN A 332 9.15 -12.27 -12.05
C GLN A 332 9.52 -13.21 -10.91
N MET A 333 10.31 -12.69 -9.99
CA MET A 333 10.77 -13.37 -8.80
C MET A 333 10.53 -12.50 -7.56
N GLN A 334 9.99 -13.09 -6.51
CA GLN A 334 9.99 -12.54 -5.16
C GLN A 334 10.84 -13.43 -4.26
N PHE A 335 11.87 -12.86 -3.66
CA PHE A 335 12.67 -13.52 -2.63
C PHE A 335 12.55 -12.75 -1.32
N THR A 336 12.18 -13.44 -0.25
CA THR A 336 12.02 -12.88 1.11
C THR A 336 13.05 -13.50 2.05
N PHE A 337 13.70 -12.72 2.89
CA PHE A 337 14.71 -13.20 3.84
C PHE A 337 14.56 -12.60 5.22
#